data_c6146dfdd60c6accf14be4ac08d220ff
#
_entry.id   c6146dfdd60c6accf14be4ac08d220ff
#
_cell.length_a   1.000
_cell.length_b   1.000
_cell.length_c   1.000
_cell.angle_alpha   90.00
_cell.angle_beta   90.00
_cell.angle_gamma   90.00
#
_symmetry.space_group_name_H-M   'P 1'
#
loop_
_entity.id
_entity.type
_entity.pdbx_description
1 polymer ?
#
loop_
_entity_poly.entity_id
_entity_poly.type
_entity_poly.pdbx_seq_one_letter_code
_entity_poly.pdbx_strand_id
1 'polypeptide(L)'
;MLRIPRDEPVLFASDTHLAPEAPETAERFLAALEREGPTAPHLFLLGDLFELWVGDDCADPLAARLAAILSGLAARGVAVRLMRGNRDFLLDVPRPGAWDVPYSARCGATLLDDPCPLELHGVPALLAHGDALCTDDLVYQQWRATCREPAWQATFLARPLAERFAIGRGARETSEAGKREKPGALMDVNAAAVDAAMDAADATLLVHGHTHRPATHRWRAGGAERTRVVLTDWDAPAGRGALLRWEDGRAVA
;
A
#
# COMPACT_ATOMS: atom_id res chain seq x y z
N MET A 1 -19.98 -1.55 4.04
CA MET A 1 -18.75 -1.45 4.82
C MET A 1 -18.26 -2.86 5.14
N LEU A 2 -17.00 -3.18 4.89
CA LEU A 2 -16.38 -4.46 5.19
C LEU A 2 -16.33 -4.66 6.71
N ARG A 3 -16.64 -5.88 7.18
CA ARG A 3 -16.53 -6.25 8.59
C ARG A 3 -15.70 -7.51 8.72
N ILE A 4 -14.75 -7.50 9.62
CA ILE A 4 -13.91 -8.66 9.94
C ILE A 4 -14.17 -9.05 11.39
N PRO A 5 -14.67 -10.27 11.62
CA PRO A 5 -14.95 -10.78 12.95
C PRO A 5 -13.69 -10.91 13.81
N ARG A 6 -13.87 -10.94 15.12
CA ARG A 6 -12.75 -10.95 16.07
C ARG A 6 -11.95 -12.25 16.07
N ASP A 7 -12.58 -13.34 15.70
CA ASP A 7 -12.00 -14.67 15.59
C ASP A 7 -11.29 -14.94 14.26
N GLU A 8 -11.30 -13.96 13.34
CA GLU A 8 -10.61 -14.05 12.06
C GLU A 8 -9.34 -13.21 12.06
N PRO A 9 -8.15 -13.82 12.22
CA PRO A 9 -6.88 -13.08 12.17
C PRO A 9 -6.65 -12.41 10.81
N VAL A 10 -5.94 -11.28 10.85
CA VAL A 10 -5.63 -10.48 9.66
C VAL A 10 -4.14 -10.26 9.54
N LEU A 11 -3.62 -10.38 8.32
CA LEU A 11 -2.25 -10.01 7.98
C LEU A 11 -2.25 -8.71 7.18
N PHE A 12 -1.31 -7.82 7.53
CA PHE A 12 -1.06 -6.57 6.81
C PHE A 12 0.39 -6.47 6.37
N ALA A 13 0.62 -5.91 5.19
CA ALA A 13 1.91 -5.44 4.72
C ALA A 13 1.74 -4.20 3.85
N SER A 14 2.81 -3.44 3.68
CA SER A 14 2.95 -2.35 2.72
C SER A 14 4.42 -2.14 2.37
N ASP A 15 4.70 -1.24 1.45
CA ASP A 15 6.04 -0.72 1.19
C ASP A 15 7.07 -1.84 0.95
N THR A 16 6.68 -2.80 0.12
CA THR A 16 7.54 -3.95 -0.24
C THR A 16 8.55 -3.58 -1.32
N HIS A 17 8.23 -2.56 -2.12
CA HIS A 17 9.10 -1.99 -3.13
C HIS A 17 9.79 -3.04 -4.00
N LEU A 18 9.04 -4.06 -4.45
CA LEU A 18 9.60 -5.13 -5.28
C LEU A 18 10.29 -4.55 -6.50
N ALA A 19 11.57 -4.87 -6.64
CA ALA A 19 12.42 -4.40 -7.72
C ALA A 19 13.54 -5.41 -8.01
N PRO A 20 13.97 -5.56 -9.27
CA PRO A 20 15.09 -6.44 -9.63
C PRO A 20 16.41 -6.07 -8.94
N GLU A 21 16.56 -4.80 -8.57
CA GLU A 21 17.75 -4.26 -7.90
C GLU A 21 17.84 -4.64 -6.40
N ALA A 22 16.73 -5.13 -5.81
CA ALA A 22 16.65 -5.52 -4.41
C ALA A 22 16.18 -7.00 -4.25
N PRO A 23 16.90 -7.98 -4.83
CA PRO A 23 16.44 -9.36 -4.87
C PRO A 23 16.29 -10.00 -3.49
N GLU A 24 17.16 -9.67 -2.51
CA GLU A 24 17.07 -10.20 -1.15
C GLU A 24 15.80 -9.73 -0.43
N THR A 25 15.42 -8.47 -0.63
CA THR A 25 14.16 -7.91 -0.10
C THR A 25 12.95 -8.58 -0.73
N ALA A 26 12.98 -8.77 -2.06
CA ALA A 26 11.92 -9.45 -2.77
C ALA A 26 11.74 -10.89 -2.26
N GLU A 27 12.83 -11.67 -2.16
CA GLU A 27 12.78 -13.05 -1.67
C GLU A 27 12.27 -13.12 -0.22
N ARG A 28 12.73 -12.20 0.65
CA ARG A 28 12.26 -12.15 2.04
C ARG A 28 10.76 -11.92 2.14
N PHE A 29 10.22 -10.99 1.34
CA PHE A 29 8.78 -10.71 1.33
C PHE A 29 7.98 -11.89 0.77
N LEU A 30 8.37 -12.41 -0.39
CA LEU A 30 7.65 -13.51 -1.03
C LEU A 30 7.66 -14.77 -0.15
N ALA A 31 8.80 -15.10 0.47
CA ALA A 31 8.90 -16.21 1.42
C ALA A 31 8.03 -16.00 2.68
N ALA A 32 7.91 -14.77 3.17
CA ALA A 32 7.01 -14.46 4.29
C ALA A 32 5.54 -14.68 3.90
N LEU A 33 5.12 -14.23 2.69
CA LEU A 33 3.78 -14.48 2.18
C LEU A 33 3.46 -15.98 2.04
N GLU A 34 4.39 -16.77 1.50
CA GLU A 34 4.22 -18.23 1.35
C GLU A 34 4.09 -18.93 2.71
N ARG A 35 4.87 -18.50 3.70
CA ARG A 35 4.88 -19.10 5.05
C ARG A 35 3.68 -18.68 5.88
N GLU A 36 3.38 -17.38 5.92
CA GLU A 36 2.42 -16.79 6.85
C GLU A 36 1.06 -16.56 6.22
N GLY A 37 1.00 -16.27 4.91
CA GLY A 37 -0.26 -16.02 4.20
C GLY A 37 -1.36 -17.04 4.46
N PRO A 38 -1.07 -18.37 4.46
CA PRO A 38 -2.08 -19.39 4.76
C PRO A 38 -2.58 -19.41 6.21
N THR A 39 -1.95 -18.68 7.12
CA THR A 39 -2.27 -18.71 8.57
C THR A 39 -3.38 -17.74 8.98
N ALA A 40 -3.88 -16.93 8.03
CA ALA A 40 -4.95 -15.98 8.29
C ALA A 40 -5.95 -15.94 7.13
N PRO A 41 -7.26 -15.82 7.38
CA PRO A 41 -8.27 -15.73 6.32
C PRO A 41 -8.26 -14.39 5.57
N HIS A 42 -7.56 -13.38 6.07
CA HIS A 42 -7.49 -12.05 5.47
C HIS A 42 -6.06 -11.58 5.31
N LEU A 43 -5.73 -11.10 4.12
CA LEU A 43 -4.46 -10.45 3.78
C LEU A 43 -4.73 -9.10 3.14
N PHE A 44 -4.16 -8.03 3.71
CA PHE A 44 -4.21 -6.67 3.17
C PHE A 44 -2.80 -6.21 2.80
N LEU A 45 -2.64 -5.79 1.56
CA LEU A 45 -1.43 -5.18 1.04
C LEU A 45 -1.72 -3.71 0.73
N LEU A 46 -1.19 -2.81 1.58
CA LEU A 46 -1.58 -1.40 1.63
C LEU A 46 -0.67 -0.48 0.79
N GLY A 47 -0.39 -0.89 -0.45
CA GLY A 47 0.30 -0.07 -1.45
C GLY A 47 1.82 -0.17 -1.42
N ASP A 48 2.43 0.43 -2.42
CA ASP A 48 3.87 0.39 -2.70
C ASP A 48 4.41 -1.04 -2.74
N LEU A 49 3.68 -1.93 -3.44
CA LEU A 49 4.12 -3.31 -3.68
C LEU A 49 5.32 -3.35 -4.62
N PHE A 50 5.32 -2.47 -5.61
CA PHE A 50 6.38 -2.34 -6.60
C PHE A 50 7.09 -1.01 -6.45
N GLU A 51 8.40 -1.02 -6.67
CA GLU A 51 9.17 0.22 -6.68
C GLU A 51 8.78 1.14 -7.84
N LEU A 52 8.33 0.59 -8.95
CA LEU A 52 7.83 1.31 -10.10
C LEU A 52 6.78 0.48 -10.84
N TRP A 53 5.57 0.98 -10.94
CA TRP A 53 4.50 0.40 -11.75
C TRP A 53 4.00 1.38 -12.80
N VAL A 54 4.10 1.00 -14.07
CA VAL A 54 3.78 1.88 -15.19
C VAL A 54 2.59 1.41 -16.03
N GLY A 55 1.84 0.43 -15.51
CA GLY A 55 0.62 -0.13 -16.11
C GLY A 55 0.62 -1.65 -16.12
N ASP A 56 -0.56 -2.25 -16.21
CA ASP A 56 -0.80 -3.69 -16.08
C ASP A 56 -0.32 -4.50 -17.29
N ASP A 57 0.08 -3.85 -18.37
CA ASP A 57 0.72 -4.46 -19.54
C ASP A 57 2.23 -4.70 -19.34
N CYS A 58 2.76 -4.34 -18.18
CA CYS A 58 4.16 -4.60 -17.83
C CYS A 58 4.35 -6.10 -17.55
N ALA A 59 5.27 -6.73 -18.31
CA ALA A 59 5.68 -8.12 -18.10
C ALA A 59 6.84 -8.17 -17.09
N ASP A 60 6.56 -7.94 -15.81
CA ASP A 60 7.55 -8.00 -14.74
C ASP A 60 7.54 -9.40 -14.09
N PRO A 61 8.69 -10.11 -14.04
CA PRO A 61 8.79 -11.44 -13.43
C PRO A 61 8.46 -11.47 -11.93
N LEU A 62 8.83 -10.43 -11.17
CA LEU A 62 8.50 -10.33 -9.75
C LEU A 62 7.00 -10.13 -9.54
N ALA A 63 6.39 -9.29 -10.38
CA ALA A 63 4.94 -9.10 -10.36
C ALA A 63 4.19 -10.39 -10.73
N ALA A 64 4.68 -11.14 -11.70
CA ALA A 64 4.09 -12.45 -12.06
C ALA A 64 4.22 -13.46 -10.91
N ARG A 65 5.36 -13.47 -10.23
CA ARG A 65 5.59 -14.36 -9.07
C ARG A 65 4.70 -13.98 -7.89
N LEU A 66 4.60 -12.69 -7.57
CA LEU A 66 3.69 -12.21 -6.53
C LEU A 66 2.24 -12.57 -6.86
N ALA A 67 1.80 -12.34 -8.09
CA ALA A 67 0.45 -12.68 -8.52
C ALA A 67 0.16 -14.19 -8.37
N ALA A 68 1.10 -15.05 -8.70
CA ALA A 68 0.96 -16.50 -8.53
C ALA A 68 0.80 -16.90 -7.06
N ILE A 69 1.60 -16.32 -6.15
CA ILE A 69 1.50 -16.57 -4.70
C ILE A 69 0.13 -16.10 -4.19
N LEU A 70 -0.28 -14.87 -4.51
CA LEU A 70 -1.55 -14.31 -4.05
C LEU A 70 -2.76 -15.06 -4.59
N SER A 71 -2.74 -15.43 -5.88
CA SER A 71 -3.77 -16.28 -6.49
C SER A 71 -3.83 -17.65 -5.82
N GLY A 72 -2.68 -18.23 -5.49
CA GLY A 72 -2.60 -19.48 -4.72
C GLY A 72 -3.18 -19.35 -3.31
N LEU A 73 -3.01 -18.22 -2.64
CA LEU A 73 -3.64 -17.90 -1.34
C LEU A 73 -5.15 -17.76 -1.50
N ALA A 74 -5.60 -17.00 -2.50
CA ALA A 74 -7.02 -16.80 -2.80
C ALA A 74 -7.73 -18.13 -3.11
N ALA A 75 -7.10 -19.01 -3.89
CA ALA A 75 -7.63 -20.34 -4.19
C ALA A 75 -7.77 -21.23 -2.94
N ARG A 76 -7.04 -20.93 -1.87
CA ARG A 76 -7.15 -21.59 -0.55
C ARG A 76 -8.13 -20.90 0.41
N GLY A 77 -8.86 -19.89 -0.07
CA GLY A 77 -9.89 -19.20 0.72
C GLY A 77 -9.38 -17.96 1.47
N VAL A 78 -8.13 -17.54 1.27
CA VAL A 78 -7.64 -16.28 1.84
C VAL A 78 -8.24 -15.11 1.05
N ALA A 79 -8.91 -14.21 1.74
CA ALA A 79 -9.43 -12.97 1.14
C ALA A 79 -8.30 -11.95 0.97
N VAL A 80 -7.70 -11.94 -0.22
CA VAL A 80 -6.59 -11.04 -0.58
C VAL A 80 -7.14 -9.70 -1.01
N ARG A 81 -6.61 -8.61 -0.44
CA ARG A 81 -6.99 -7.23 -0.76
C ARG A 81 -5.75 -6.40 -1.02
N LEU A 82 -5.78 -5.66 -2.12
CA LEU A 82 -4.70 -4.77 -2.53
C LEU A 82 -5.17 -3.32 -2.41
N MET A 83 -4.28 -2.41 -2.10
CA MET A 83 -4.48 -0.97 -2.16
C MET A 83 -3.35 -0.37 -3.01
N ARG A 84 -3.62 0.74 -3.68
CA ARG A 84 -2.61 1.47 -4.44
C ARG A 84 -1.78 2.34 -3.50
N GLY A 85 -0.46 2.32 -3.70
CA GLY A 85 0.44 3.30 -3.11
C GLY A 85 0.82 4.43 -4.08
N ASN A 86 1.87 5.14 -3.76
CA ASN A 86 2.38 6.21 -4.62
C ASN A 86 3.36 5.71 -5.70
N ARG A 87 3.89 4.50 -5.58
CA ARG A 87 4.77 3.87 -6.58
C ARG A 87 3.99 3.04 -7.59
N ASP A 88 2.82 2.55 -7.18
CA ASP A 88 1.99 1.65 -7.97
C ASP A 88 0.54 2.16 -8.14
N PHE A 89 0.36 3.48 -8.18
CA PHE A 89 -0.95 4.14 -8.32
C PHE A 89 -1.65 3.85 -9.66
N LEU A 90 -0.94 3.33 -10.65
CA LEU A 90 -1.49 2.91 -11.94
C LEU A 90 -1.97 1.45 -11.95
N LEU A 91 -1.93 0.76 -10.83
CA LEU A 91 -2.44 -0.59 -10.66
C LEU A 91 -3.93 -0.63 -10.99
N ASP A 92 -4.35 -1.57 -11.85
CA ASP A 92 -5.73 -1.70 -12.33
C ASP A 92 -6.30 -0.44 -13.03
N VAL A 93 -5.46 0.44 -13.54
CA VAL A 93 -5.93 1.54 -14.38
C VAL A 93 -5.94 1.07 -15.84
N PRO A 94 -7.13 1.07 -16.50
CA PRO A 94 -7.26 0.54 -17.86
C PRO A 94 -6.51 1.42 -18.88
N ARG A 95 -5.77 0.77 -19.80
CA ARG A 95 -5.19 1.47 -20.94
C ARG A 95 -6.25 1.81 -21.97
N PRO A 96 -6.20 3.02 -22.58
CA PRO A 96 -7.12 3.38 -23.64
C PRO A 96 -7.02 2.40 -24.82
N GLY A 97 -8.18 1.82 -25.22
CA GLY A 97 -8.27 0.91 -26.35
C GLY A 97 -7.64 -0.47 -26.17
N ALA A 98 -7.23 -0.85 -24.96
CA ALA A 98 -6.67 -2.15 -24.66
C ALA A 98 -7.55 -2.94 -23.68
N TRP A 99 -7.41 -4.27 -23.68
CA TRP A 99 -8.12 -5.20 -22.82
C TRP A 99 -7.11 -5.93 -21.91
N ASP A 100 -6.38 -5.15 -21.10
CA ASP A 100 -5.46 -5.74 -20.15
C ASP A 100 -6.22 -6.40 -19.00
N VAL A 101 -5.73 -7.55 -18.55
CA VAL A 101 -6.26 -8.16 -17.33
C VAL A 101 -5.77 -7.35 -16.13
N PRO A 102 -6.64 -6.79 -15.29
CA PRO A 102 -6.24 -6.05 -14.09
C PRO A 102 -5.28 -6.87 -13.22
N TYR A 103 -4.29 -6.21 -12.64
CA TYR A 103 -3.31 -6.92 -11.81
C TYR A 103 -3.97 -7.60 -10.61
N SER A 104 -4.94 -6.93 -9.96
CA SER A 104 -5.72 -7.51 -8.87
C SER A 104 -6.43 -8.80 -9.29
N ALA A 105 -6.98 -8.85 -10.51
CA ALA A 105 -7.63 -10.05 -11.03
C ALA A 105 -6.63 -11.20 -11.24
N ARG A 106 -5.40 -10.91 -11.68
CA ARG A 106 -4.33 -11.94 -11.77
C ARG A 106 -3.97 -12.50 -10.39
N CYS A 107 -4.08 -11.69 -9.35
CA CYS A 107 -3.84 -12.07 -7.96
C CYS A 107 -5.02 -12.82 -7.31
N GLY A 108 -6.19 -12.86 -7.94
CA GLY A 108 -7.42 -13.30 -7.27
C GLY A 108 -7.80 -12.37 -6.11
N ALA A 109 -7.45 -11.10 -6.19
CA ALA A 109 -7.58 -10.12 -5.14
C ALA A 109 -8.68 -9.08 -5.44
N THR A 110 -9.13 -8.39 -4.39
CA THR A 110 -9.98 -7.20 -4.49
C THR A 110 -9.12 -5.96 -4.32
N LEU A 111 -9.21 -5.02 -5.26
CA LEU A 111 -8.60 -3.70 -5.11
C LEU A 111 -9.47 -2.82 -4.22
N LEU A 112 -8.87 -2.23 -3.19
CA LEU A 112 -9.52 -1.31 -2.26
C LEU A 112 -9.32 0.15 -2.69
N ASP A 113 -10.27 0.99 -2.30
CA ASP A 113 -10.07 2.43 -2.31
C ASP A 113 -9.05 2.85 -1.25
N ASP A 114 -8.41 4.01 -1.43
CA ASP A 114 -7.51 4.64 -0.48
C ASP A 114 -8.02 6.07 -0.17
N PRO A 115 -8.52 6.29 1.07
CA PRO A 115 -8.62 5.39 2.21
C PRO A 115 -9.82 4.42 2.15
N CYS A 116 -9.75 3.30 2.90
CA CYS A 116 -10.80 2.29 3.00
C CYS A 116 -11.31 2.15 4.44
N PRO A 117 -12.54 2.57 4.76
CA PRO A 117 -13.14 2.35 6.06
C PRO A 117 -13.68 0.92 6.19
N LEU A 118 -13.47 0.32 7.37
CA LEU A 118 -13.98 -1.01 7.71
C LEU A 118 -14.22 -1.14 9.22
N GLU A 119 -14.87 -2.23 9.63
CA GLU A 119 -14.90 -2.66 11.01
C GLU A 119 -13.92 -3.82 11.19
N LEU A 120 -12.89 -3.63 12.02
CA LEU A 120 -11.86 -4.63 12.30
C LEU A 120 -11.99 -5.10 13.75
N HIS A 121 -12.42 -6.34 13.96
CA HIS A 121 -12.61 -6.93 15.27
C HIS A 121 -13.53 -6.12 16.20
N GLY A 122 -14.59 -5.51 15.64
CA GLY A 122 -15.53 -4.66 16.37
C GLY A 122 -15.05 -3.22 16.58
N VAL A 123 -13.89 -2.84 16.00
CA VAL A 123 -13.34 -1.47 16.08
C VAL A 123 -13.52 -0.79 14.73
N PRO A 124 -14.13 0.42 14.68
CA PRO A 124 -14.15 1.23 13.48
C PRO A 124 -12.72 1.60 13.07
N ALA A 125 -12.30 1.17 11.89
CA ALA A 125 -10.94 1.31 11.40
C ALA A 125 -10.88 1.96 10.02
N LEU A 126 -9.78 2.64 9.75
CA LEU A 126 -9.43 3.21 8.46
C LEU A 126 -8.12 2.58 8.00
N LEU A 127 -8.12 2.00 6.79
CA LEU A 127 -6.91 1.60 6.11
C LEU A 127 -6.53 2.67 5.09
N ALA A 128 -5.25 2.97 5.00
CA ALA A 128 -4.74 3.89 3.99
C ALA A 128 -3.33 3.47 3.56
N HIS A 129 -2.90 3.88 2.36
CA HIS A 129 -1.48 3.82 2.07
C HIS A 129 -0.72 4.80 2.97
N GLY A 130 -1.18 6.03 3.08
CA GLY A 130 -0.64 7.04 3.99
C GLY A 130 -0.10 8.30 3.31
N ASP A 131 0.21 8.23 2.04
CA ASP A 131 0.78 9.34 1.25
C ASP A 131 -0.14 10.58 1.19
N ALA A 132 -1.45 10.37 1.20
CA ALA A 132 -2.44 11.45 1.24
C ALA A 132 -2.42 12.25 2.55
N LEU A 133 -1.89 11.65 3.63
CA LEU A 133 -1.82 12.25 4.96
C LEU A 133 -0.56 13.11 5.17
N CYS A 134 0.42 13.03 4.25
CA CYS A 134 1.64 13.85 4.26
C CYS A 134 1.36 15.23 3.66
N THR A 135 0.42 15.97 4.24
CA THR A 135 -0.10 17.22 3.68
C THR A 135 0.87 18.39 3.76
N ASP A 136 1.95 18.27 4.53
CA ASP A 136 2.99 19.31 4.64
C ASP A 136 3.93 19.32 3.43
N ASP A 137 4.00 18.22 2.67
CA ASP A 137 4.73 18.15 1.38
C ASP A 137 3.85 18.63 0.23
N LEU A 138 3.67 19.94 0.12
CA LEU A 138 2.79 20.56 -0.88
C LEU A 138 3.18 20.18 -2.32
N VAL A 139 4.47 20.05 -2.61
CA VAL A 139 4.97 19.66 -3.95
C VAL A 139 4.54 18.24 -4.28
N TYR A 140 4.68 17.34 -3.34
CA TYR A 140 4.21 15.98 -3.51
C TYR A 140 2.69 15.90 -3.65
N GLN A 141 1.92 16.63 -2.81
CA GLN A 141 0.46 16.61 -2.88
C GLN A 141 -0.07 17.15 -4.21
N GLN A 142 0.57 18.18 -4.78
CA GLN A 142 0.23 18.67 -6.11
C GLN A 142 0.50 17.61 -7.20
N TRP A 143 1.65 16.95 -7.14
CA TRP A 143 1.96 15.82 -8.04
C TRP A 143 0.95 14.68 -7.88
N ARG A 144 0.66 14.30 -6.64
CA ARG A 144 -0.32 13.26 -6.31
C ARG A 144 -1.69 13.55 -6.93
N ALA A 145 -2.18 14.77 -6.77
CA ALA A 145 -3.44 15.20 -7.36
C ALA A 145 -3.42 15.06 -8.89
N THR A 146 -2.35 15.55 -9.54
CA THR A 146 -2.21 15.52 -10.99
C THR A 146 -2.14 14.09 -11.54
N CYS A 147 -1.27 13.23 -10.99
CA CYS A 147 -1.04 11.90 -11.55
C CYS A 147 -2.21 10.92 -11.28
N ARG A 148 -3.10 11.25 -10.38
CA ARG A 148 -4.33 10.48 -10.14
C ARG A 148 -5.54 10.96 -10.94
N GLU A 149 -5.41 12.04 -11.71
CA GLU A 149 -6.47 12.47 -12.62
C GLU A 149 -6.64 11.46 -13.77
N PRO A 150 -7.88 11.02 -14.07
CA PRO A 150 -8.15 10.05 -15.14
C PRO A 150 -7.58 10.46 -16.51
N ALA A 151 -7.64 11.76 -16.83
CA ALA A 151 -7.12 12.29 -18.09
C ALA A 151 -5.59 12.19 -18.18
N TRP A 152 -4.88 12.46 -17.07
CA TRP A 152 -3.44 12.30 -16.98
C TRP A 152 -3.06 10.81 -17.13
N GLN A 153 -3.73 9.93 -16.40
CA GLN A 153 -3.49 8.48 -16.44
C GLN A 153 -3.72 7.91 -17.84
N ALA A 154 -4.82 8.28 -18.48
CA ALA A 154 -5.10 7.86 -19.86
C ALA A 154 -4.03 8.32 -20.84
N THR A 155 -3.59 9.59 -20.74
CA THR A 155 -2.51 10.15 -21.59
C THR A 155 -1.18 9.44 -21.33
N PHE A 156 -0.84 9.16 -20.07
CA PHE A 156 0.39 8.44 -19.72
C PHE A 156 0.36 7.00 -20.24
N LEU A 157 -0.73 6.27 -20.01
CA LEU A 157 -0.87 4.87 -20.37
C LEU A 157 -1.00 4.64 -21.89
N ALA A 158 -1.38 5.67 -22.68
CA ALA A 158 -1.37 5.61 -24.14
C ALA A 158 0.07 5.63 -24.73
N ARG A 159 1.08 5.98 -23.94
CA ARG A 159 2.48 5.99 -24.41
C ARG A 159 3.03 4.57 -24.52
N PRO A 160 4.04 4.36 -25.41
CA PRO A 160 4.78 3.11 -25.44
C PRO A 160 5.38 2.75 -24.07
N LEU A 161 5.42 1.47 -23.74
CA LEU A 161 5.88 0.97 -22.45
C LEU A 161 7.29 1.48 -22.08
N ALA A 162 8.22 1.53 -23.07
CA ALA A 162 9.57 2.02 -22.85
C ALA A 162 9.61 3.50 -22.41
N GLU A 163 8.74 4.34 -23.00
CA GLU A 163 8.63 5.76 -22.62
C GLU A 163 8.07 5.90 -21.20
N ARG A 164 7.05 5.10 -20.85
CA ARG A 164 6.47 5.10 -19.50
C ARG A 164 7.51 4.73 -18.45
N PHE A 165 8.35 3.73 -18.71
CA PHE A 165 9.47 3.39 -17.83
C PHE A 165 10.50 4.51 -17.72
N ALA A 166 10.84 5.17 -18.81
CA ALA A 166 11.79 6.29 -18.80
C ALA A 166 11.27 7.46 -17.95
N ILE A 167 9.99 7.83 -18.13
CA ILE A 167 9.33 8.88 -17.35
C ILE A 167 9.23 8.48 -15.86
N GLY A 168 8.81 7.25 -15.57
CA GLY A 168 8.68 6.77 -14.19
C GLY A 168 10.02 6.74 -13.45
N ARG A 169 11.10 6.28 -14.09
CA ARG A 169 12.46 6.33 -13.51
C ARG A 169 12.92 7.76 -13.24
N GLY A 170 12.74 8.67 -14.19
CA GLY A 170 13.10 10.08 -14.00
C GLY A 170 12.32 10.75 -12.87
N ALA A 171 11.02 10.49 -12.75
CA ALA A 171 10.20 10.98 -11.64
C ALA A 171 10.69 10.42 -10.28
N ARG A 172 11.07 9.14 -10.24
CA ARG A 172 11.66 8.50 -9.06
C ARG A 172 12.97 9.15 -8.64
N GLU A 173 13.92 9.32 -9.57
CA GLU A 173 15.21 9.96 -9.32
C GLU A 173 15.03 11.37 -8.74
N THR A 174 14.11 12.15 -9.31
CA THR A 174 13.76 13.48 -8.83
C THR A 174 13.17 13.43 -7.40
N SER A 175 12.29 12.46 -7.13
CA SER A 175 11.71 12.26 -5.79
C SER A 175 12.77 11.89 -4.77
N GLU A 176 13.67 10.98 -5.07
CA GLU A 176 14.75 10.55 -4.17
C GLU A 176 15.76 11.67 -3.90
N ALA A 177 16.11 12.46 -4.93
CA ALA A 177 16.93 13.66 -4.73
C ALA A 177 16.25 14.67 -3.81
N GLY A 178 14.95 14.94 -4.02
CA GLY A 178 14.17 15.83 -3.17
C GLY A 178 14.04 15.35 -1.72
N LYS A 179 13.94 14.03 -1.48
CA LYS A 179 13.89 13.47 -0.12
C LYS A 179 15.16 13.74 0.67
N ARG A 180 16.34 13.72 0.04
CA ARG A 180 17.63 13.96 0.70
C ARG A 180 17.77 15.40 1.23
N GLU A 181 17.07 16.34 0.62
CA GLU A 181 17.11 17.75 0.97
C GLU A 181 16.00 18.17 1.94
N LYS A 182 14.94 17.34 2.08
CA LYS A 182 13.79 17.65 2.93
C LYS A 182 14.03 17.28 4.40
N PRO A 183 13.63 18.14 5.34
CA PRO A 183 13.55 17.74 6.75
C PRO A 183 12.66 16.51 6.92
N GLY A 184 13.12 15.57 7.73
CA GLY A 184 12.38 14.32 7.93
C GLY A 184 10.94 14.51 8.43
N ALA A 185 10.64 15.59 9.14
CA ALA A 185 9.30 15.92 9.60
C ALA A 185 8.29 16.16 8.45
N LEU A 186 8.74 16.70 7.31
CA LEU A 186 7.87 16.93 6.14
C LEU A 186 7.47 15.62 5.42
N MET A 187 8.17 14.53 5.71
CA MET A 187 7.91 13.21 5.12
C MET A 187 7.05 12.32 6.02
N ASP A 188 6.60 12.81 7.17
CA ASP A 188 5.66 12.11 8.05
C ASP A 188 4.23 12.60 7.79
N VAL A 189 3.26 11.83 8.27
CA VAL A 189 1.86 12.25 8.20
C VAL A 189 1.62 13.46 9.08
N ASN A 190 0.80 14.41 8.59
CA ASN A 190 0.36 15.56 9.37
C ASN A 190 -0.70 15.12 10.39
N ALA A 191 -0.52 15.48 11.67
CA ALA A 191 -1.41 15.04 12.74
C ALA A 191 -2.86 15.51 12.55
N ALA A 192 -3.07 16.75 12.06
CA ALA A 192 -4.41 17.26 11.80
C ALA A 192 -5.07 16.55 10.61
N ALA A 193 -4.30 16.18 9.58
CA ALA A 193 -4.80 15.38 8.45
C ALA A 193 -5.21 13.96 8.89
N VAL A 194 -4.43 13.36 9.80
CA VAL A 194 -4.78 12.06 10.41
C VAL A 194 -6.10 12.16 11.17
N ASP A 195 -6.22 13.17 12.05
CA ASP A 195 -7.45 13.37 12.83
C ASP A 195 -8.66 13.59 11.92
N ALA A 196 -8.52 14.45 10.91
CA ALA A 196 -9.60 14.74 9.96
C ALA A 196 -10.02 13.50 9.15
N ALA A 197 -9.08 12.68 8.71
CA ALA A 197 -9.38 11.45 7.98
C ALA A 197 -10.10 10.42 8.87
N MET A 198 -9.66 10.27 10.12
CA MET A 198 -10.30 9.38 11.09
C MET A 198 -11.69 9.88 11.48
N ASP A 199 -11.89 11.20 11.65
CA ASP A 199 -13.21 11.79 11.90
C ASP A 199 -14.18 11.56 10.75
N ALA A 200 -13.74 11.76 9.51
CA ALA A 200 -14.54 11.55 8.32
C ALA A 200 -15.00 10.10 8.15
N ALA A 201 -14.23 9.15 8.67
CA ALA A 201 -14.52 7.71 8.63
C ALA A 201 -15.19 7.18 9.91
N ASP A 202 -15.41 8.02 10.93
CA ASP A 202 -15.83 7.61 12.29
C ASP A 202 -14.90 6.51 12.85
N ALA A 203 -13.60 6.59 12.57
CA ALA A 203 -12.62 5.57 12.91
C ALA A 203 -11.82 5.92 14.16
N THR A 204 -11.51 4.90 14.96
CA THR A 204 -10.63 5.01 16.13
C THR A 204 -9.30 4.27 15.95
N LEU A 205 -9.18 3.49 14.87
CA LEU A 205 -7.96 2.82 14.46
C LEU A 205 -7.58 3.26 13.03
N LEU A 206 -6.32 3.64 12.81
CA LEU A 206 -5.73 3.86 11.49
C LEU A 206 -4.57 2.88 11.30
N VAL A 207 -4.57 2.14 10.18
CA VAL A 207 -3.42 1.31 9.77
C VAL A 207 -2.94 1.83 8.41
N HIS A 208 -1.64 2.16 8.32
CA HIS A 208 -1.06 2.68 7.08
C HIS A 208 0.44 2.35 6.94
N GLY A 209 0.98 2.55 5.75
CA GLY A 209 2.40 2.43 5.40
C GLY A 209 3.07 3.77 5.08
N HIS A 210 3.73 3.82 3.92
CA HIS A 210 4.31 4.98 3.26
C HIS A 210 5.50 5.67 3.96
N THR A 211 5.39 5.92 5.25
CA THR A 211 6.39 6.76 5.96
C THR A 211 7.67 5.98 6.33
N HIS A 212 7.66 4.64 6.23
CA HIS A 212 8.74 3.75 6.64
C HIS A 212 9.21 3.97 8.09
N ARG A 213 8.26 4.33 8.97
CA ARG A 213 8.51 4.61 10.41
C ARG A 213 7.61 3.74 11.27
N PRO A 214 7.86 2.43 11.31
CA PRO A 214 7.01 1.49 12.01
C PRO A 214 6.86 1.86 13.47
N ALA A 215 5.62 2.10 13.89
CA ALA A 215 5.29 2.48 15.26
C ALA A 215 3.78 2.31 15.53
N THR A 216 3.42 2.25 16.82
CA THR A 216 2.04 2.39 17.28
C THR A 216 1.92 3.66 18.10
N HIS A 217 1.13 4.59 17.61
CA HIS A 217 0.84 5.86 18.28
C HIS A 217 -0.54 5.78 18.94
N ARG A 218 -0.68 6.35 20.14
CA ARG A 218 -1.95 6.46 20.85
C ARG A 218 -2.13 7.87 21.38
N TRP A 219 -3.33 8.42 21.21
CA TRP A 219 -3.68 9.75 21.71
C TRP A 219 -5.18 9.83 21.95
N ARG A 220 -5.63 10.94 22.51
CA ARG A 220 -7.05 11.24 22.67
C ARG A 220 -7.44 12.44 21.82
N ALA A 221 -8.49 12.29 21.01
CA ALA A 221 -9.09 13.36 20.24
C ALA A 221 -10.60 13.17 20.19
N GLY A 222 -11.38 14.26 20.21
CA GLY A 222 -12.84 14.20 20.17
C GLY A 222 -13.49 13.40 21.30
N GLY A 223 -12.79 13.24 22.44
CA GLY A 223 -13.25 12.42 23.57
C GLY A 223 -13.00 10.91 23.46
N ALA A 224 -12.53 10.43 22.30
CA ALA A 224 -12.19 9.03 22.05
C ALA A 224 -10.67 8.78 22.14
N GLU A 225 -10.30 7.56 22.50
CA GLU A 225 -8.93 7.07 22.33
C GLU A 225 -8.73 6.65 20.87
N ARG A 226 -7.64 7.09 20.26
CA ARG A 226 -7.26 6.78 18.87
C ARG A 226 -5.94 6.03 18.84
N THR A 227 -5.84 5.12 17.89
CA THR A 227 -4.62 4.35 17.63
C THR A 227 -4.26 4.48 16.16
N ARG A 228 -2.98 4.77 15.87
CA ARG A 228 -2.38 4.73 14.54
C ARG A 228 -1.27 3.70 14.52
N VAL A 229 -1.37 2.74 13.63
CA VAL A 229 -0.36 1.69 13.42
C VAL A 229 0.30 1.97 12.06
N VAL A 230 1.61 2.18 12.09
CA VAL A 230 2.43 2.34 10.90
C VAL A 230 3.11 1.01 10.59
N LEU A 231 2.88 0.49 9.40
CA LEU A 231 3.50 -0.75 8.94
C LEU A 231 4.99 -0.56 8.67
N THR A 232 5.75 -1.64 8.81
CA THR A 232 7.16 -1.62 8.42
C THR A 232 7.29 -1.70 6.90
N ASP A 233 8.30 -1.00 6.37
CA ASP A 233 8.83 -1.23 5.04
C ASP A 233 9.65 -2.52 4.99
N TRP A 234 9.95 -3.00 3.77
CA TRP A 234 10.77 -4.18 3.54
C TRP A 234 12.15 -3.76 3.02
N ASP A 235 13.17 -4.08 3.79
CA ASP A 235 14.58 -3.79 3.50
C ASP A 235 15.44 -4.88 4.15
N ALA A 236 15.78 -5.93 3.38
CA ALA A 236 16.51 -7.07 3.89
C ALA A 236 17.93 -6.71 4.39
N PRO A 237 18.71 -5.88 3.69
CA PRO A 237 19.99 -5.37 4.18
C PRO A 237 19.90 -4.66 5.54
N ALA A 238 18.83 -3.90 5.77
CA ALA A 238 18.59 -3.22 7.05
C ALA A 238 17.90 -4.11 8.10
N GLY A 239 17.61 -5.36 7.78
CA GLY A 239 16.92 -6.30 8.66
C GLY A 239 15.45 -6.03 8.87
N ARG A 240 14.83 -5.09 8.10
CA ARG A 240 13.41 -4.74 8.21
C ARG A 240 12.55 -5.61 7.29
N GLY A 241 11.27 -5.72 7.66
CA GLY A 241 10.22 -6.40 6.92
C GLY A 241 9.61 -7.56 7.70
N ALA A 242 8.32 -7.40 7.99
CA ALA A 242 7.47 -8.42 8.61
C ALA A 242 6.02 -8.17 8.22
N LEU A 243 5.22 -9.22 8.18
CA LEU A 243 3.77 -9.09 8.13
C LEU A 243 3.29 -8.70 9.53
N LEU A 244 2.47 -7.64 9.62
CA LEU A 244 1.78 -7.32 10.85
C LEU A 244 0.60 -8.27 11.02
N ARG A 245 0.57 -9.04 12.09
CA ARG A 245 -0.59 -9.86 12.46
C ARG A 245 -1.50 -9.07 13.39
N TRP A 246 -2.78 -9.00 13.03
CA TRP A 246 -3.82 -8.44 13.90
C TRP A 246 -4.72 -9.57 14.37
N GLU A 247 -4.79 -9.77 15.68
CA GLU A 247 -5.51 -10.85 16.31
C GLU A 247 -6.08 -10.38 17.66
N ASP A 248 -7.28 -10.78 18.01
CA ASP A 248 -7.97 -10.40 19.26
C ASP A 248 -8.08 -8.88 19.48
N GLY A 249 -8.15 -8.10 18.41
CA GLY A 249 -8.26 -6.63 18.48
C GLY A 249 -6.94 -5.90 18.73
N ARG A 250 -5.79 -6.54 18.50
CA ARG A 250 -4.45 -5.95 18.69
C ARG A 250 -3.44 -6.45 17.66
N ALA A 251 -2.39 -5.67 17.48
CA ALA A 251 -1.20 -6.13 16.77
C ALA A 251 -0.47 -7.19 17.61
N VAL A 252 -0.07 -8.28 16.97
CA VAL A 252 0.72 -9.37 17.55
C VAL A 252 2.06 -9.40 16.83
N ALA A 253 3.15 -9.48 17.60
CA ALA A 253 4.52 -9.55 17.08
C ALA A 253 4.88 -10.98 16.66
#